data_9c3d179d719e5266045d67479c5a1e6d
#
_entry.id   9c3d179d719e5266045d67479c5a1e6d
#
_cell.length_a   1.000
_cell.length_b   1.000
_cell.length_c   1.000
_cell.angle_alpha   90.00
_cell.angle_beta   90.00
_cell.angle_gamma   90.00
#
_symmetry.space_group_name_H-M   'P 1'
#
loop_
_entity.id
_entity.type
_entity.pdbx_description
1 polymer ?
#
loop_
_entity_poly.entity_id
_entity_poly.type
_entity_poly.pdbx_seq_one_letter_code
_entity_poly.pdbx_strand_id
1 'polypeptide(L)'
;VTDGTSNTMMASEGLSRGSGLEYGGPGQYWNGYWGGPVFSAAQNPNSPVGDRIHTCLTTTNMRAPCLTIGGAGTNAGVYARSLHVGGVQILLADGGVRFISDNINAGTWRSLATRGGGEILGEF
;
A
#
# COMPACT_ATOMS: atom_id res chain seq x y z
N VAL A 1 -6.32 -15.47 -11.47
CA VAL A 1 -5.93 -14.14 -11.97
C VAL A 1 -6.32 -14.06 -13.44
N THR A 2 -7.41 -13.40 -13.76
CA THR A 2 -7.91 -13.29 -15.14
C THR A 2 -7.40 -12.04 -15.86
N ASP A 3 -6.90 -11.06 -15.13
CA ASP A 3 -6.34 -9.81 -15.68
C ASP A 3 -4.92 -9.99 -16.26
N GLY A 4 -4.36 -11.20 -16.12
CA GLY A 4 -2.98 -11.52 -16.48
C GLY A 4 -2.00 -11.26 -15.34
N THR A 5 -1.07 -12.18 -15.15
CA THR A 5 -0.10 -12.12 -14.04
C THR A 5 0.86 -10.94 -14.13
N SER A 6 1.17 -10.48 -15.33
CA SER A 6 2.00 -9.29 -15.58
C SER A 6 1.26 -7.95 -15.36
N ASN A 7 -0.05 -8.01 -15.15
CA ASN A 7 -0.91 -6.84 -14.90
C ASN A 7 -1.53 -6.84 -13.49
N THR A 8 -1.13 -7.78 -12.65
CA THR A 8 -1.66 -7.91 -11.30
C THR A 8 -0.55 -7.71 -10.27
N MET A 9 -0.70 -6.71 -9.44
CA MET A 9 0.21 -6.39 -8.36
C MET A 9 0.01 -7.37 -7.20
N MET A 10 1.10 -7.99 -6.75
CA MET A 10 1.11 -8.94 -5.65
C MET A 10 1.63 -8.32 -4.36
N ALA A 11 2.61 -7.45 -4.44
CA ALA A 11 3.20 -6.76 -3.29
C ALA A 11 3.70 -5.37 -3.68
N SER A 12 3.84 -4.52 -2.69
CA SER A 12 4.44 -3.19 -2.82
C SER A 12 5.33 -2.88 -1.63
N GLU A 13 6.22 -1.92 -1.79
CA GLU A 13 6.97 -1.37 -0.69
C GLU A 13 6.05 -0.72 0.35
N GLY A 14 6.46 -0.82 1.59
CA GLY A 14 5.84 -0.13 2.71
C GLY A 14 6.90 0.40 3.66
N LEU A 15 6.67 1.55 4.27
CA LEU A 15 7.58 2.12 5.26
C LEU A 15 7.25 1.58 6.65
N SER A 16 8.20 0.87 7.24
CA SER A 16 8.13 0.52 8.67
C SER A 16 8.22 1.79 9.51
N ARG A 17 7.34 1.93 10.47
CA ARG A 17 7.27 3.10 11.33
C ARG A 17 8.22 3.01 12.54
N GLY A 18 8.83 1.85 12.75
CA GLY A 18 9.91 1.65 13.73
C GLY A 18 9.50 1.73 15.20
N SER A 19 8.25 2.01 15.52
CA SER A 19 7.77 2.07 16.90
C SER A 19 7.08 0.76 17.28
N GLY A 20 7.64 0.04 18.24
CA GLY A 20 7.00 -1.15 18.80
C GLY A 20 5.70 -0.88 19.56
N LEU A 21 5.32 0.39 19.72
CA LEU A 21 4.11 0.83 20.40
C LEU A 21 2.95 1.10 19.43
N GLU A 22 3.22 1.19 18.13
CA GLU A 22 2.17 1.27 17.11
C GLU A 22 1.59 -0.11 16.84
N TYR A 23 0.29 -0.18 16.56
CA TYR A 23 -0.39 -1.43 16.35
C TYR A 23 -1.17 -1.43 15.04
N GLY A 24 -0.98 -2.47 14.23
CA GLY A 24 -1.62 -2.60 12.91
C GLY A 24 -0.94 -1.80 11.81
N GLY A 25 0.29 -1.36 12.02
CA GLY A 25 1.09 -0.65 11.02
C GLY A 25 1.86 -1.57 10.07
N PRO A 26 2.44 -1.00 8.99
CA PRO A 26 3.23 -1.75 8.02
C PRO A 26 4.43 -2.46 8.66
N GLY A 27 4.74 -3.65 8.18
CA GLY A 27 5.89 -4.44 8.64
C GLY A 27 5.64 -5.27 9.90
N GLN A 28 4.46 -5.22 10.47
CA GLN A 28 4.07 -6.04 11.62
C GLN A 28 3.46 -7.38 11.16
N TYR A 29 4.21 -8.20 10.47
CA TYR A 29 3.73 -9.46 9.85
C TYR A 29 3.16 -10.47 10.85
N TRP A 30 3.57 -10.39 12.12
CA TRP A 30 3.06 -11.23 13.22
C TRP A 30 1.72 -10.75 13.77
N ASN A 31 1.28 -9.58 13.34
CA ASN A 31 0.08 -8.95 13.86
C ASN A 31 -1.10 -9.27 12.96
N GLY A 32 -2.15 -9.85 13.51
CA GLY A 32 -3.37 -10.18 12.77
C GLY A 32 -4.21 -8.99 12.33
N TYR A 33 -3.78 -7.75 12.57
CA TYR A 33 -4.43 -6.56 12.06
C TYR A 33 -4.09 -6.33 10.59
N TRP A 34 -5.06 -5.84 9.84
CA TRP A 34 -5.03 -5.70 8.40
C TRP A 34 -3.83 -4.92 7.84
N GLY A 35 -3.35 -3.94 8.59
CA GLY A 35 -2.22 -3.11 8.14
C GLY A 35 -0.85 -3.78 8.22
N GLY A 36 -0.72 -4.92 8.89
CA GLY A 36 0.56 -5.62 9.01
C GLY A 36 1.05 -6.19 7.68
N PRO A 37 0.36 -7.21 7.15
CA PRO A 37 0.77 -7.91 5.93
C PRO A 37 0.10 -7.39 4.66
N VAL A 38 -0.92 -6.55 4.73
CA VAL A 38 -1.76 -6.16 3.59
C VAL A 38 -1.69 -4.67 3.36
N PHE A 39 -1.56 -4.25 2.12
CA PHE A 39 -1.69 -2.85 1.73
C PHE A 39 -2.93 -2.63 0.84
N SER A 40 -3.34 -1.38 0.73
CA SER A 40 -4.49 -0.96 -0.07
C SER A 40 -4.05 -0.03 -1.20
N ALA A 41 -4.56 -0.26 -2.40
CA ALA A 41 -4.39 0.62 -3.54
C ALA A 41 -5.48 1.73 -3.63
N ALA A 42 -6.21 1.99 -2.54
CA ALA A 42 -7.22 3.06 -2.51
C ALA A 42 -6.61 4.46 -2.69
N GLN A 43 -5.34 4.62 -2.34
CA GLN A 43 -4.56 5.84 -2.54
C GLN A 43 -3.36 5.55 -3.42
N ASN A 44 -2.91 6.54 -4.19
CA ASN A 44 -1.69 6.46 -4.98
C ASN A 44 -0.47 6.21 -4.09
N PRO A 45 0.65 5.71 -4.65
CA PRO A 45 1.90 5.58 -3.92
C PRO A 45 2.31 6.89 -3.24
N ASN A 46 2.93 6.80 -2.08
CA ASN A 46 3.42 7.95 -1.28
C ASN A 46 2.38 9.05 -1.01
N SER A 47 1.08 8.70 -1.06
CA SER A 47 -0.01 9.64 -0.81
C SER A 47 0.17 10.38 0.52
N PRO A 48 -0.17 11.69 0.59
CA PRO A 48 -0.19 12.43 1.85
C PRO A 48 -1.34 12.01 2.78
N VAL A 49 -2.28 11.23 2.29
CA VAL A 49 -3.35 10.65 3.12
C VAL A 49 -2.74 9.65 4.10
N GLY A 50 -3.02 9.83 5.40
CA GLY A 50 -2.47 8.97 6.45
C GLY A 50 -2.98 7.53 6.39
N ASP A 51 -2.09 6.59 6.69
CA ASP A 51 -2.45 5.20 6.90
C ASP A 51 -3.41 5.09 8.07
N ARG A 52 -4.45 4.32 7.90
CA ARG A 52 -5.51 4.12 8.89
C ARG A 52 -5.23 2.83 9.65
N ILE A 53 -4.56 2.96 10.78
CA ILE A 53 -4.08 1.84 11.60
C ILE A 53 -4.75 1.84 12.98
N HIS A 54 -4.66 0.72 13.68
CA HIS A 54 -5.30 0.58 15.00
C HIS A 54 -4.80 1.65 15.98
N THR A 55 -3.49 1.78 16.12
CA THR A 55 -2.86 2.77 16.99
C THR A 55 -1.75 3.48 16.23
N CYS A 56 -1.97 4.75 15.97
CA CYS A 56 -0.98 5.65 15.37
C CYS A 56 -0.40 6.52 16.47
N LEU A 57 0.90 6.45 16.64
CA LEU A 57 1.63 7.42 17.45
C LEU A 57 2.04 8.57 16.53
N THR A 58 1.89 9.80 17.01
CA THR A 58 2.33 10.97 16.28
C THR A 58 3.81 10.83 15.97
N THR A 59 4.14 10.57 14.73
CA THR A 59 5.52 10.50 14.27
C THR A 59 5.87 11.76 13.50
N THR A 60 7.11 12.19 13.63
CA THR A 60 7.68 13.26 12.81
C THR A 60 7.96 12.80 11.37
N ASN A 61 7.72 11.54 11.05
CA ASN A 61 7.95 11.00 9.72
C ASN A 61 6.81 11.42 8.77
N MET A 62 6.99 12.56 8.11
CA MET A 62 6.03 13.10 7.15
C MET A 62 5.80 12.18 5.93
N ARG A 63 6.69 11.21 5.67
CA ARG A 63 6.55 10.28 4.54
C ARG A 63 5.63 9.08 4.86
N ALA A 64 5.32 8.86 6.12
CA ALA A 64 4.42 7.82 6.56
C ALA A 64 3.39 8.38 7.56
N PRO A 65 2.54 9.33 7.16
CA PRO A 65 1.49 9.84 8.03
C PRO A 65 0.54 8.71 8.42
N CYS A 66 -0.04 8.80 9.62
CA CYS A 66 -1.05 7.83 10.06
C CYS A 66 -2.17 8.47 10.86
N LEU A 67 -3.26 7.72 10.97
CA LEU A 67 -4.43 8.06 11.78
C LEU A 67 -4.83 6.85 12.61
N THR A 68 -5.12 7.07 13.89
CA THR A 68 -5.68 6.03 14.76
C THR A 68 -7.15 5.83 14.44
N ILE A 69 -7.54 4.58 14.17
CA ILE A 69 -8.94 4.23 13.95
C ILE A 69 -9.56 3.45 15.13
N GLY A 70 -8.75 2.93 16.04
CA GLY A 70 -9.18 2.19 17.24
C GLY A 70 -10.07 0.98 16.91
N GLY A 71 -9.62 -0.22 17.21
CA GLY A 71 -10.38 -1.45 16.97
C GLY A 71 -10.36 -1.97 15.53
N ALA A 72 -11.03 -3.09 15.29
CA ALA A 72 -11.15 -3.74 13.99
C ALA A 72 -12.16 -2.99 13.10
N GLY A 73 -11.86 -1.75 12.76
CA GLY A 73 -12.73 -0.95 11.91
C GLY A 73 -12.65 -1.37 10.45
N THR A 74 -13.79 -1.31 9.76
CA THR A 74 -13.92 -1.55 8.31
C THR A 74 -13.16 -0.55 7.45
N ASN A 75 -12.52 0.45 8.06
CA ASN A 75 -11.82 1.54 7.41
C ASN A 75 -10.30 1.50 7.59
N ALA A 76 -9.74 0.37 8.00
CA ALA A 76 -8.29 0.21 8.05
C ALA A 76 -7.70 0.23 6.64
N GLY A 77 -6.52 0.82 6.49
CA GLY A 77 -5.82 0.85 5.20
C GLY A 77 -4.41 1.36 5.37
N VAL A 78 -3.47 0.60 4.87
CA VAL A 78 -2.06 0.97 4.75
C VAL A 78 -1.76 1.12 3.28
N TYR A 79 -1.06 2.16 2.90
CA TYR A 79 -0.81 2.48 1.49
C TYR A 79 0.64 2.20 1.12
N ALA A 80 0.86 2.00 -0.18
CA ALA A 80 2.20 1.82 -0.74
C ALA A 80 3.06 3.06 -0.46
N ARG A 81 4.24 2.85 0.15
CA ARG A 81 5.14 3.94 0.53
C ARG A 81 6.59 3.53 0.40
N SER A 82 7.44 4.45 0.00
CA SER A 82 8.87 4.25 -0.05
C SER A 82 9.65 5.52 0.29
N LEU A 83 10.95 5.38 0.44
CA LEU A 83 11.90 6.51 0.50
C LEU A 83 12.45 6.87 -0.88
N HIS A 84 12.08 6.14 -1.92
CA HIS A 84 12.47 6.47 -3.28
C HIS A 84 11.85 7.81 -3.72
N VAL A 85 12.59 8.52 -4.54
CA VAL A 85 12.08 9.78 -5.12
C VAL A 85 11.08 9.46 -6.22
N GLY A 86 9.84 9.91 -6.05
CA GLY A 86 8.83 9.91 -7.10
C GLY A 86 8.05 8.62 -7.29
N GLY A 87 8.21 7.59 -6.43
CA GLY A 87 7.41 6.37 -6.57
C GLY A 87 7.80 5.24 -5.65
N VAL A 88 7.26 4.06 -5.92
CA VAL A 88 7.47 2.83 -5.17
C VAL A 88 7.85 1.67 -6.10
N GLN A 89 8.52 0.65 -5.57
CA GLN A 89 8.67 -0.63 -6.26
C GLN A 89 7.47 -1.52 -5.96
N ILE A 90 6.98 -2.20 -6.99
CA ILE A 90 5.95 -3.23 -6.86
C ILE A 90 6.45 -4.56 -7.40
N LEU A 91 5.90 -5.65 -6.86
CA LEU A 91 6.06 -6.99 -7.39
C LEU A 91 4.77 -7.38 -8.11
N LEU A 92 4.89 -7.82 -9.36
CA LEU A 92 3.77 -8.36 -10.13
C LEU A 92 3.63 -9.86 -9.89
N ALA A 93 2.48 -10.42 -10.21
CA ALA A 93 2.17 -11.83 -9.99
C ALA A 93 2.97 -12.78 -10.91
N ASP A 94 3.59 -12.29 -11.97
CA ASP A 94 4.54 -13.03 -12.81
C ASP A 94 5.98 -13.01 -12.28
N GLY A 95 6.22 -12.33 -11.16
CA GLY A 95 7.54 -12.16 -10.56
C GLY A 95 8.31 -10.92 -11.07
N GLY A 96 7.76 -10.18 -11.99
CA GLY A 96 8.35 -8.93 -12.47
C GLY A 96 8.31 -7.84 -11.40
N VAL A 97 9.38 -7.05 -11.31
CA VAL A 97 9.43 -5.85 -10.43
C VAL A 97 9.40 -4.61 -11.29
N ARG A 98 8.56 -3.65 -10.90
CA ARG A 98 8.43 -2.36 -11.60
C ARG A 98 8.42 -1.19 -10.62
N PHE A 99 9.03 -0.08 -11.07
CA PHE A 99 8.90 1.20 -10.39
C PHE A 99 7.63 1.91 -10.87
N ILE A 100 6.79 2.29 -9.92
CA ILE A 100 5.52 2.98 -10.18
C ILE A 100 5.60 4.40 -9.65
N SER A 101 5.31 5.36 -10.52
CA SER A 101 5.32 6.79 -10.17
C SER A 101 4.19 7.15 -9.18
N ASP A 102 4.48 8.08 -8.29
CA ASP A 102 3.48 8.70 -7.39
C ASP A 102 2.32 9.34 -8.17
N ASN A 103 2.59 9.75 -9.43
CA ASN A 103 1.63 10.41 -10.32
C ASN A 103 0.88 9.43 -11.23
N ILE A 104 0.98 8.13 -10.98
CA ILE A 104 0.19 7.15 -11.74
C ILE A 104 -1.30 7.52 -11.72
N ASN A 105 -2.00 7.25 -12.82
CA ASN A 105 -3.46 7.40 -12.84
C ASN A 105 -4.08 6.52 -11.75
N ALA A 106 -4.96 7.10 -10.93
CA ALA A 106 -5.57 6.40 -9.80
C ALA A 106 -6.44 5.21 -10.20
N GLY A 107 -7.04 5.26 -11.40
CA GLY A 107 -7.76 4.12 -11.97
C GLY A 107 -6.80 2.97 -12.29
N THR A 108 -5.73 3.24 -13.04
CA THR A 108 -4.69 2.26 -13.37
C THR A 108 -4.08 1.65 -12.11
N TRP A 109 -3.78 2.47 -11.10
CA TRP A 109 -3.25 1.99 -9.83
C TRP A 109 -4.18 1.01 -9.12
N ARG A 110 -5.48 1.31 -9.08
CA ARG A 110 -6.48 0.41 -8.48
C ARG A 110 -6.68 -0.86 -9.30
N SER A 111 -6.68 -0.75 -10.63
CA SER A 111 -6.82 -1.89 -11.52
C SER A 111 -5.65 -2.87 -11.39
N LEU A 112 -4.41 -2.38 -11.16
CA LEU A 112 -3.26 -3.24 -10.83
C LEU A 112 -3.47 -4.08 -9.56
N ALA A 113 -4.31 -3.64 -8.64
CA ALA A 113 -4.60 -4.35 -7.39
C ALA A 113 -5.78 -5.32 -7.50
N THR A 114 -6.44 -5.38 -8.65
CA THR A 114 -7.49 -6.38 -8.92
C THR A 114 -6.90 -7.63 -9.56
N ARG A 115 -7.61 -8.74 -9.45
CA ARG A 115 -7.22 -10.03 -10.03
C ARG A 115 -8.17 -10.55 -11.11
N GLY A 116 -9.21 -9.82 -11.38
CA GLY A 116 -10.30 -10.28 -12.24
C GLY A 116 -11.30 -9.15 -12.57
N GLY A 117 -10.83 -7.92 -12.62
CA GLY A 117 -11.64 -6.75 -13.01
C GLY A 117 -11.89 -6.67 -14.50
N GLY A 118 -11.06 -7.32 -15.32
CA GLY A 118 -11.15 -7.30 -16.77
C GLY A 118 -10.74 -5.96 -17.40
N GLU A 119 -10.03 -5.12 -16.63
CA GLU A 119 -9.58 -3.83 -17.11
C GLU A 119 -8.41 -3.95 -18.09
N ILE A 120 -8.45 -3.17 -19.15
CA ILE A 120 -7.30 -3.01 -20.05
C ILE A 120 -6.39 -1.94 -19.44
N LEU A 121 -5.23 -2.37 -18.97
CA LEU A 121 -4.22 -1.45 -18.47
C LEU A 121 -3.46 -0.84 -19.66
N GLY A 122 -3.32 0.48 -19.66
CA GLY A 122 -2.34 1.16 -20.50
C GLY A 122 -0.92 0.93 -19.99
N GLU A 123 0.07 1.57 -20.62
CA GLU A 123 1.44 1.59 -20.09
C GLU A 123 1.47 2.23 -18.68
N PHE A 124 2.20 1.61 -17.78
CA PHE A 124 2.40 2.05 -16.40
C PHE A 124 3.82 1.76 -15.91
#